data_c5f4d548dc1f327b8aee2cac39111885
#
_entry.id   c5f4d548dc1f327b8aee2cac39111885
#
_cell.length_a   1.000
_cell.length_b   1.000
_cell.length_c   1.000
_cell.angle_alpha   90.00
_cell.angle_beta   90.00
_cell.angle_gamma   90.00
#
_symmetry.space_group_name_H-M   'P 1'
#
loop_
_entity.id
_entity.type
_entity.pdbx_description
1 polymer ?
#
loop_
_entity_poly.entity_id
_entity_poly.type
_entity_poly.pdbx_seq_one_letter_code
_entity_poly.pdbx_strand_id
1 'polypeptide(L)'
;MEMHDDHPDYFEFVLKFMYTEMYDTDVIENMAKGDKTKRMEIPMGIHEIADKYDVTRLLKPVTDDVLLTLKAAADLDRCDMLQTVITAHYEHIPRANTSMGNMLVSFLLGCNFMESGFFEVLLQSYPMFAADVALGLFRGGMLTKLNSIHKYERKQCGCGFAYYRAATDPQNSHFCRRCNRWL
;
A
#
# COMPACT_ATOMS: atom_id res chain seq x y z
N MET A 1 22.79 18.17 -15.21
CA MET A 1 21.52 17.88 -14.52
C MET A 1 20.54 18.95 -15.00
N GLU A 2 19.57 18.55 -15.80
CA GLU A 2 18.59 19.50 -16.34
C GLU A 2 17.47 19.67 -15.31
N MET A 3 17.26 20.89 -14.85
CA MET A 3 16.20 21.23 -13.87
C MET A 3 14.84 21.48 -14.54
N HIS A 4 14.73 21.19 -15.85
CA HIS A 4 13.57 21.58 -16.67
C HIS A 4 12.32 20.72 -16.46
N ASP A 5 12.45 19.56 -15.81
CA ASP A 5 11.34 18.60 -15.64
C ASP A 5 10.67 18.65 -14.28
N ASP A 6 11.20 19.44 -13.32
CA ASP A 6 10.64 19.52 -11.97
C ASP A 6 9.49 20.52 -11.91
N HIS A 7 8.41 20.14 -11.21
CA HIS A 7 7.30 21.06 -10.97
C HIS A 7 7.76 22.23 -10.08
N PRO A 8 7.66 23.49 -10.52
CA PRO A 8 8.27 24.62 -9.85
C PRO A 8 7.80 24.78 -8.39
N ASP A 9 6.49 24.61 -8.13
CA ASP A 9 5.94 24.79 -6.78
C ASP A 9 6.43 23.70 -5.81
N TYR A 10 6.62 22.46 -6.29
CA TYR A 10 7.14 21.36 -5.45
C TYR A 10 8.62 21.57 -5.18
N PHE A 11 9.37 22.03 -6.16
CA PHE A 11 10.78 22.37 -5.99
C PHE A 11 10.95 23.53 -5.00
N GLU A 12 10.14 24.59 -5.11
CA GLU A 12 10.12 25.71 -4.16
C GLU A 12 9.85 25.23 -2.72
N PHE A 13 8.87 24.31 -2.56
CA PHE A 13 8.56 23.72 -1.25
C PHE A 13 9.78 22.98 -0.67
N VAL A 14 10.48 22.18 -1.49
CA VAL A 14 11.68 21.46 -1.06
C VAL A 14 12.79 22.42 -0.67
N LEU A 15 13.03 23.48 -1.46
CA LEU A 15 13.99 24.55 -1.12
C LEU A 15 13.64 25.23 0.20
N LYS A 16 12.37 25.63 0.39
CA LYS A 16 11.92 26.25 1.64
C LYS A 16 12.18 25.33 2.84
N PHE A 17 11.89 24.03 2.71
CA PHE A 17 12.18 23.05 3.73
C PHE A 17 13.68 22.96 4.05
N MET A 18 14.56 23.01 3.05
CA MET A 18 16.02 22.95 3.27
C MET A 18 16.54 24.11 4.13
N TYR A 19 15.90 25.28 4.06
CA TYR A 19 16.27 26.44 4.86
C TYR A 19 15.58 26.51 6.22
N THR A 20 14.36 26.00 6.33
CA THR A 20 13.54 26.17 7.54
C THR A 20 13.41 24.90 8.37
N GLU A 21 13.68 23.73 7.77
CA GLU A 21 13.39 22.40 8.30
C GLU A 21 11.90 22.20 8.72
N MET A 22 10.99 23.07 8.23
CA MET A 22 9.57 23.02 8.56
C MET A 22 8.77 22.43 7.41
N TYR A 23 8.04 21.34 7.70
CA TYR A 23 7.04 20.79 6.79
C TYR A 23 5.70 21.51 7.00
N ASP A 24 5.31 22.31 6.03
CA ASP A 24 4.18 23.23 6.13
C ASP A 24 2.94 22.62 5.41
N THR A 25 2.08 21.97 6.18
CA THR A 25 0.84 21.36 5.67
C THR A 25 -0.16 22.40 5.18
N ASP A 26 -0.15 23.62 5.70
CA ASP A 26 -1.08 24.67 5.27
C ASP A 26 -0.77 25.12 3.83
N VAL A 27 0.50 25.13 3.46
CA VAL A 27 0.92 25.38 2.06
C VAL A 27 0.35 24.29 1.14
N ILE A 28 0.43 23.02 1.53
CA ILE A 28 -0.09 21.90 0.75
C ILE A 28 -1.62 22.00 0.61
N GLU A 29 -2.33 22.29 1.70
CA GLU A 29 -3.79 22.50 1.66
C GLU A 29 -4.18 23.66 0.73
N ASN A 30 -3.43 24.77 0.79
CA ASN A 30 -3.65 25.92 -0.09
C ASN A 30 -3.38 25.59 -1.56
N MET A 31 -2.36 24.79 -1.86
CA MET A 31 -2.06 24.31 -3.22
C MET A 31 -3.16 23.38 -3.73
N ALA A 32 -3.70 22.52 -2.86
CA ALA A 32 -4.77 21.56 -3.21
C ALA A 32 -6.13 22.26 -3.45
N LYS A 33 -6.36 23.44 -2.88
CA LYS A 33 -7.62 24.21 -3.03
C LYS A 33 -8.90 23.41 -2.77
N GLY A 34 -8.84 22.47 -1.81
CA GLY A 34 -9.95 21.60 -1.47
C GLY A 34 -10.14 20.39 -2.39
N ASP A 35 -9.28 20.20 -3.39
CA ASP A 35 -9.27 19.01 -4.25
C ASP A 35 -8.57 17.86 -3.53
N LYS A 36 -9.33 16.79 -3.23
CA LYS A 36 -8.81 15.61 -2.52
C LYS A 36 -7.71 14.87 -3.30
N THR A 37 -7.84 14.81 -4.62
CA THR A 37 -6.86 14.16 -5.49
C THR A 37 -5.54 14.92 -5.46
N LYS A 38 -5.59 16.25 -5.67
CA LYS A 38 -4.41 17.11 -5.56
C LYS A 38 -3.79 17.08 -4.17
N ARG A 39 -4.62 16.99 -3.11
CA ARG A 39 -4.13 16.87 -1.73
C ARG A 39 -3.25 15.64 -1.53
N MET A 40 -3.43 14.60 -2.34
CA MET A 40 -2.59 13.41 -2.35
C MET A 40 -1.42 13.52 -3.33
N GLU A 41 -1.62 14.06 -4.52
CA GLU A 41 -0.60 14.17 -5.57
C GLU A 41 0.53 15.14 -5.19
N ILE A 42 0.21 16.26 -4.54
CA ILE A 42 1.20 17.27 -4.16
C ILE A 42 2.30 16.69 -3.25
N PRO A 43 1.99 16.03 -2.11
CA PRO A 43 3.01 15.38 -1.30
C PRO A 43 3.82 14.34 -2.09
N MET A 44 3.19 13.62 -3.03
CA MET A 44 3.89 12.64 -3.87
C MET A 44 4.95 13.31 -4.74
N GLY A 45 4.60 14.40 -5.42
CA GLY A 45 5.56 15.18 -6.22
C GLY A 45 6.66 15.81 -5.35
N ILE A 46 6.34 16.30 -4.15
CA ILE A 46 7.35 16.78 -3.20
C ILE A 46 8.29 15.65 -2.77
N HIS A 47 7.76 14.46 -2.51
CA HIS A 47 8.56 13.28 -2.15
C HIS A 47 9.53 12.91 -3.28
N GLU A 48 9.06 12.90 -4.52
CA GLU A 48 9.86 12.59 -5.70
C GLU A 48 11.05 13.56 -5.84
N ILE A 49 10.78 14.86 -5.73
CA ILE A 49 11.83 15.89 -5.78
C ILE A 49 12.79 15.74 -4.59
N ALA A 50 12.29 15.52 -3.38
CA ALA A 50 13.11 15.30 -2.21
C ALA A 50 14.04 14.09 -2.36
N ASP A 51 13.55 12.99 -2.94
CA ASP A 51 14.35 11.79 -3.22
C ASP A 51 15.38 12.06 -4.33
N LYS A 52 14.99 12.76 -5.40
CA LYS A 52 15.88 13.15 -6.50
C LYS A 52 17.07 14.00 -6.07
N TYR A 53 16.84 14.91 -5.12
CA TYR A 53 17.86 15.84 -4.61
C TYR A 53 18.47 15.41 -3.26
N ASP A 54 18.22 14.17 -2.82
CA ASP A 54 18.74 13.59 -1.56
C ASP A 54 18.38 14.40 -0.30
N VAL A 55 17.21 15.05 -0.28
CA VAL A 55 16.69 15.76 0.89
C VAL A 55 15.99 14.75 1.83
N THR A 56 16.77 13.81 2.36
CA THR A 56 16.28 12.64 3.10
C THR A 56 15.44 12.98 4.32
N ARG A 57 15.73 14.14 4.97
CA ARG A 57 14.96 14.63 6.15
C ARG A 57 13.51 14.98 5.81
N LEU A 58 13.20 15.29 4.54
CA LEU A 58 11.87 15.63 4.09
C LEU A 58 11.03 14.38 3.79
N LEU A 59 11.65 13.25 3.43
CA LEU A 59 10.93 12.04 3.01
C LEU A 59 9.96 11.53 4.09
N LYS A 60 10.39 11.52 5.35
CA LYS A 60 9.55 11.03 6.45
C LYS A 60 8.35 11.94 6.73
N PRO A 61 8.47 13.27 6.91
CA PRO A 61 7.33 14.18 7.06
C PRO A 61 6.29 14.03 5.94
N VAL A 62 6.74 13.96 4.69
CA VAL A 62 5.84 13.77 3.54
C VAL A 62 5.11 12.43 3.60
N THR A 63 5.84 11.36 3.89
CA THR A 63 5.26 10.01 4.01
C THR A 63 4.23 9.94 5.15
N ASP A 64 4.53 10.56 6.29
CA ASP A 64 3.62 10.63 7.43
C ASP A 64 2.34 11.43 7.10
N ASP A 65 2.45 12.52 6.34
CA ASP A 65 1.32 13.34 5.89
C ASP A 65 0.38 12.55 4.96
N VAL A 66 0.92 11.86 3.96
CA VAL A 66 0.15 10.96 3.08
C VAL A 66 -0.57 9.88 3.90
N LEU A 67 0.13 9.25 4.85
CA LEU A 67 -0.46 8.23 5.72
C LEU A 67 -1.60 8.77 6.58
N LEU A 68 -1.43 9.97 7.17
CA LEU A 68 -2.46 10.60 7.99
C LEU A 68 -3.69 10.94 7.15
N THR A 69 -3.50 11.46 5.95
CA THR A 69 -4.58 11.80 5.02
C THR A 69 -5.35 10.54 4.59
N LEU A 70 -4.66 9.44 4.27
CA LEU A 70 -5.29 8.15 3.97
C LEU A 70 -6.08 7.60 5.15
N LYS A 71 -5.56 7.72 6.38
CA LYS A 71 -6.26 7.27 7.60
C LYS A 71 -7.51 8.10 7.91
N ALA A 72 -7.47 9.39 7.62
CA ALA A 72 -8.59 10.31 7.85
C ALA A 72 -9.71 10.17 6.81
N ALA A 73 -9.43 9.59 5.64
CA ALA A 73 -10.41 9.41 4.59
C ALA A 73 -11.50 8.41 4.98
N ALA A 74 -12.75 8.66 4.57
CA ALA A 74 -13.84 7.70 4.67
C ALA A 74 -13.55 6.45 3.83
N ASP A 75 -14.12 5.30 4.19
CA ASP A 75 -13.80 4.01 3.55
C ASP A 75 -14.01 4.01 2.03
N LEU A 76 -15.06 4.68 1.53
CA LEU A 76 -15.34 4.79 0.09
C LEU A 76 -14.28 5.65 -0.63
N ASP A 77 -13.92 6.80 -0.05
CA ASP A 77 -12.92 7.71 -0.64
C ASP A 77 -11.51 7.11 -0.56
N ARG A 78 -11.25 6.29 0.46
CA ARG A 78 -9.93 5.71 0.73
C ARG A 78 -9.43 4.79 -0.38
N CYS A 79 -10.32 4.02 -1.01
CA CYS A 79 -9.95 3.16 -2.13
C CYS A 79 -9.45 3.98 -3.31
N ASP A 80 -10.18 5.02 -3.71
CA ASP A 80 -9.83 5.87 -4.84
C ASP A 80 -8.54 6.66 -4.56
N MET A 81 -8.42 7.21 -3.34
CA MET A 81 -7.21 7.91 -2.92
C MET A 81 -5.99 6.97 -2.91
N LEU A 82 -6.15 5.75 -2.38
CA LEU A 82 -5.08 4.77 -2.34
C LEU A 82 -4.66 4.34 -3.76
N GLN A 83 -5.61 4.15 -4.65
CA GLN A 83 -5.34 3.89 -6.07
C GLN A 83 -4.54 5.02 -6.69
N THR A 84 -4.97 6.26 -6.52
CA THR A 84 -4.30 7.45 -7.04
C THR A 84 -2.84 7.51 -6.56
N VAL A 85 -2.63 7.35 -5.25
CA VAL A 85 -1.28 7.42 -4.66
C VAL A 85 -0.38 6.28 -5.14
N ILE A 86 -0.90 5.05 -5.21
CA ILE A 86 -0.12 3.90 -5.71
C ILE A 86 0.25 4.13 -7.18
N THR A 87 -0.71 4.54 -8.00
CA THR A 87 -0.46 4.85 -9.41
C THR A 87 0.61 5.93 -9.55
N ALA A 88 0.43 7.08 -8.90
CA ALA A 88 1.38 8.19 -8.96
C ALA A 88 2.79 7.79 -8.50
N HIS A 89 2.87 6.97 -7.43
CA HIS A 89 4.15 6.53 -6.91
C HIS A 89 4.88 5.58 -7.87
N TYR A 90 4.20 4.53 -8.34
CA TYR A 90 4.85 3.46 -9.09
C TYR A 90 4.92 3.71 -10.59
N GLU A 91 4.26 4.74 -11.11
CA GLU A 91 4.39 5.17 -12.50
C GLU A 91 5.77 5.80 -12.77
N HIS A 92 6.31 6.51 -11.80
CA HIS A 92 7.55 7.27 -11.95
C HIS A 92 8.76 6.69 -11.21
N ILE A 93 8.56 5.78 -10.27
CA ILE A 93 9.65 5.23 -9.45
C ILE A 93 10.10 3.85 -9.97
N PRO A 94 11.32 3.77 -10.54
CA PRO A 94 11.82 2.54 -11.16
C PRO A 94 12.38 1.53 -10.16
N ARG A 95 12.26 1.76 -8.86
CA ARG A 95 12.85 0.92 -7.81
C ARG A 95 11.84 0.54 -6.73
N ALA A 96 11.93 -0.69 -6.23
CA ALA A 96 11.20 -1.14 -5.05
C ALA A 96 11.90 -0.71 -3.76
N ASN A 97 11.23 -0.92 -2.63
CA ASN A 97 11.73 -0.70 -1.27
C ASN A 97 12.02 0.76 -0.92
N THR A 98 11.24 1.69 -1.48
CA THR A 98 11.27 3.09 -1.08
C THR A 98 10.54 3.30 0.26
N SER A 99 10.79 4.43 0.94
CA SER A 99 10.07 4.77 2.18
C SER A 99 8.56 4.89 1.95
N MET A 100 8.17 5.54 0.86
CA MET A 100 6.77 5.70 0.46
C MET A 100 6.15 4.35 0.09
N GLY A 101 6.81 3.54 -0.76
CA GLY A 101 6.34 2.22 -1.14
C GLY A 101 6.13 1.30 0.06
N ASN A 102 7.06 1.28 1.00
CA ASN A 102 6.94 0.51 2.25
C ASN A 102 5.74 0.98 3.11
N MET A 103 5.50 2.28 3.20
CA MET A 103 4.35 2.84 3.92
C MET A 103 3.03 2.45 3.25
N LEU A 104 2.93 2.65 1.92
CA LEU A 104 1.73 2.32 1.15
C LEU A 104 1.37 0.84 1.26
N VAL A 105 2.35 -0.05 1.10
CA VAL A 105 2.14 -1.50 1.25
C VAL A 105 1.77 -1.86 2.68
N SER A 106 2.43 -1.28 3.69
CA SER A 106 2.09 -1.55 5.10
C SER A 106 0.68 -1.11 5.43
N PHE A 107 0.25 0.05 4.91
CA PHE A 107 -1.12 0.55 5.06
C PHE A 107 -2.13 -0.39 4.38
N LEU A 108 -1.85 -0.77 3.12
CA LEU A 108 -2.71 -1.64 2.33
C LEU A 108 -2.87 -3.03 2.97
N LEU A 109 -1.77 -3.63 3.47
CA LEU A 109 -1.82 -4.93 4.16
C LEU A 109 -2.55 -4.86 5.51
N GLY A 110 -2.61 -3.69 6.14
CA GLY A 110 -3.38 -3.42 7.36
C GLY A 110 -4.86 -3.19 7.11
N CYS A 111 -5.26 -2.92 5.87
CA CYS A 111 -6.64 -2.73 5.45
C CYS A 111 -7.08 -3.95 4.64
N ASN A 112 -8.35 -4.38 4.74
CA ASN A 112 -8.87 -5.54 3.98
C ASN A 112 -9.08 -5.26 2.47
N PHE A 113 -8.21 -4.44 1.86
CA PHE A 113 -8.29 -4.08 0.43
C PHE A 113 -7.86 -5.19 -0.53
N MET A 114 -7.23 -6.26 -0.02
CA MET A 114 -6.71 -7.35 -0.85
C MET A 114 -7.79 -8.15 -1.58
N GLU A 115 -9.06 -8.02 -1.18
CA GLU A 115 -10.19 -8.71 -1.81
C GLU A 115 -10.79 -7.94 -3.00
N SER A 116 -10.30 -6.74 -3.29
CA SER A 116 -10.81 -5.93 -4.39
C SER A 116 -10.12 -6.30 -5.72
N GLY A 117 -10.89 -6.43 -6.80
CA GLY A 117 -10.35 -6.67 -8.14
C GLY A 117 -9.37 -5.61 -8.63
N PHE A 118 -9.42 -4.43 -8.06
CA PHE A 118 -8.49 -3.33 -8.24
C PHE A 118 -7.05 -3.69 -7.81
N PHE A 119 -6.86 -4.46 -6.73
CA PHE A 119 -5.56 -4.89 -6.25
C PHE A 119 -4.82 -5.76 -7.27
N GLU A 120 -5.54 -6.69 -7.91
CA GLU A 120 -4.99 -7.53 -8.96
C GLU A 120 -4.50 -6.70 -10.16
N VAL A 121 -5.27 -5.70 -10.57
CA VAL A 121 -4.89 -4.77 -11.65
C VAL A 121 -3.60 -4.02 -11.30
N LEU A 122 -3.46 -3.52 -10.09
CA LEU A 122 -2.25 -2.82 -9.64
C LEU A 122 -1.01 -3.74 -9.64
N LEU A 123 -1.16 -4.99 -9.17
CA LEU A 123 -0.05 -5.96 -9.18
C LEU A 123 0.42 -6.28 -10.61
N GLN A 124 -0.51 -6.36 -11.56
CA GLN A 124 -0.19 -6.61 -12.97
C GLN A 124 0.42 -5.39 -13.66
N SER A 125 -0.07 -4.19 -13.33
CA SER A 125 0.35 -2.95 -13.98
C SER A 125 1.69 -2.43 -13.48
N TYR A 126 2.01 -2.64 -12.20
CA TYR A 126 3.18 -2.07 -11.54
C TYR A 126 4.09 -3.14 -10.92
N PRO A 127 5.12 -3.64 -11.65
CA PRO A 127 6.02 -4.68 -11.13
C PRO A 127 6.75 -4.29 -9.83
N MET A 128 7.09 -3.00 -9.65
CA MET A 128 7.72 -2.51 -8.43
C MET A 128 6.76 -2.53 -7.24
N PHE A 129 5.47 -2.24 -7.46
CA PHE A 129 4.43 -2.42 -6.45
C PHE A 129 4.31 -3.89 -6.04
N ALA A 130 4.28 -4.80 -7.01
CA ALA A 130 4.22 -6.25 -6.73
C ALA A 130 5.45 -6.71 -5.91
N ALA A 131 6.64 -6.19 -6.22
CA ALA A 131 7.86 -6.47 -5.46
C ALA A 131 7.77 -5.94 -4.01
N ASP A 132 7.25 -4.72 -3.81
CA ASP A 132 7.06 -4.14 -2.48
C ASP A 132 6.01 -4.89 -1.67
N VAL A 133 4.92 -5.32 -2.30
CA VAL A 133 3.90 -6.17 -1.65
C VAL A 133 4.53 -7.49 -1.20
N ALA A 134 5.32 -8.15 -2.05
CA ALA A 134 6.01 -9.39 -1.70
C ALA A 134 6.97 -9.18 -0.52
N LEU A 135 7.74 -8.08 -0.51
CA LEU A 135 8.62 -7.71 0.60
C LEU A 135 7.83 -7.41 1.89
N GLY A 136 6.71 -6.70 1.79
CA GLY A 136 5.83 -6.39 2.91
C GLY A 136 5.24 -7.64 3.55
N LEU A 137 4.74 -8.58 2.73
CA LEU A 137 4.24 -9.88 3.19
C LEU A 137 5.34 -10.71 3.86
N PHE A 138 6.56 -10.69 3.31
CA PHE A 138 7.71 -11.37 3.90
C PHE A 138 8.07 -10.79 5.26
N ARG A 139 8.22 -9.47 5.36
CA ARG A 139 8.57 -8.75 6.60
C ARG A 139 7.47 -8.86 7.67
N GLY A 140 6.21 -8.82 7.27
CA GLY A 140 5.06 -9.02 8.16
C GLY A 140 4.90 -10.45 8.66
N GLY A 141 5.76 -11.38 8.23
CA GLY A 141 5.67 -12.79 8.59
C GLY A 141 4.45 -13.51 8.00
N MET A 142 3.73 -12.87 7.07
CA MET A 142 2.57 -13.48 6.43
C MET A 142 2.98 -14.67 5.54
N LEU A 143 4.15 -14.62 4.92
CA LEU A 143 4.70 -15.75 4.16
C LEU A 143 5.08 -16.92 5.08
N THR A 144 5.49 -16.67 6.32
CA THR A 144 5.70 -17.73 7.30
C THR A 144 4.38 -18.33 7.79
N LYS A 145 3.31 -17.55 7.84
CA LYS A 145 1.95 -18.05 8.06
C LYS A 145 1.44 -18.87 6.85
N LEU A 146 1.82 -18.53 5.63
CA LEU A 146 1.56 -19.36 4.45
C LEU A 146 2.31 -20.70 4.53
N ASN A 147 3.51 -20.74 5.09
CA ASN A 147 4.19 -22.01 5.40
C ASN A 147 3.49 -22.82 6.51
N SER A 148 2.68 -22.19 7.37
CA SER A 148 1.80 -22.88 8.31
C SER A 148 0.54 -23.45 7.64
N ILE A 149 0.22 -23.05 6.40
CA ILE A 149 -0.83 -23.65 5.56
C ILE A 149 -0.49 -25.11 5.21
N HIS A 150 0.79 -25.52 5.25
CA HIS A 150 1.16 -26.94 5.16
C HIS A 150 0.65 -27.81 6.32
N LYS A 151 -0.02 -27.22 7.32
CA LYS A 151 -0.74 -27.97 8.37
C LYS A 151 -2.23 -28.24 8.02
N TYR A 152 -2.64 -28.02 6.78
CA TYR A 152 -3.93 -28.51 6.34
C TYR A 152 -3.82 -29.98 5.96
N GLU A 153 -4.40 -30.83 6.77
CA GLU A 153 -4.55 -32.23 6.43
C GLU A 153 -5.65 -32.38 5.38
N ARG A 154 -5.32 -33.05 4.28
CA ARG A 154 -6.32 -33.45 3.32
C ARG A 154 -7.21 -34.53 3.95
N LYS A 155 -8.45 -34.23 4.19
CA LYS A 155 -9.45 -35.17 4.68
C LYS A 155 -10.42 -35.52 3.54
N GLN A 156 -11.06 -36.66 3.67
CA GLN A 156 -12.01 -37.10 2.66
C GLN A 156 -13.35 -37.42 3.36
N CYS A 157 -14.44 -36.79 2.86
CA CYS A 157 -15.78 -37.14 3.29
C CYS A 157 -16.12 -38.55 2.81
N GLY A 158 -16.99 -39.26 3.55
CA GLY A 158 -17.48 -40.58 3.13
C GLY A 158 -18.14 -40.62 1.74
N CYS A 159 -18.49 -39.45 1.16
CA CYS A 159 -18.94 -39.32 -0.23
C CYS A 159 -17.82 -39.19 -1.27
N GLY A 160 -16.54 -39.29 -0.86
CA GLY A 160 -15.37 -39.17 -1.72
C GLY A 160 -14.90 -37.74 -1.98
N PHE A 161 -15.61 -36.72 -1.46
CA PHE A 161 -15.18 -35.33 -1.61
C PHE A 161 -13.99 -35.00 -0.71
N ALA A 162 -12.88 -34.53 -1.30
CA ALA A 162 -11.71 -34.13 -0.56
C ALA A 162 -11.84 -32.67 -0.09
N TYR A 163 -11.45 -32.42 1.15
CA TYR A 163 -11.38 -31.07 1.73
C TYR A 163 -10.09 -30.93 2.56
N TYR A 164 -9.70 -29.71 2.80
CA TYR A 164 -8.51 -29.41 3.63
C TYR A 164 -8.97 -28.87 4.98
N ARG A 165 -8.46 -29.45 6.05
CA ARG A 165 -8.73 -29.02 7.44
C ARG A 165 -7.46 -28.49 8.07
N ALA A 166 -7.56 -27.36 8.81
CA ALA A 166 -6.45 -26.89 9.63
C ALA A 166 -6.16 -27.92 10.73
N ALA A 167 -4.94 -28.39 10.84
CA ALA A 167 -4.55 -29.40 11.82
C ALA A 167 -4.70 -28.93 13.28
N THR A 168 -4.84 -27.60 13.49
CA THR A 168 -4.90 -26.96 14.81
C THR A 168 -6.32 -26.67 15.33
N ASP A 169 -7.38 -26.98 14.55
CA ASP A 169 -8.74 -26.69 14.97
C ASP A 169 -9.58 -27.96 15.13
N PRO A 170 -9.58 -28.58 16.33
CA PRO A 170 -10.31 -29.83 16.57
C PRO A 170 -11.83 -29.68 16.64
N GLN A 171 -12.36 -28.42 16.72
CA GLN A 171 -13.79 -28.20 16.99
C GLN A 171 -14.58 -27.67 15.78
N ASN A 172 -13.93 -27.37 14.64
CA ASN A 172 -14.66 -26.89 13.47
C ASN A 172 -15.34 -28.06 12.75
N SER A 173 -16.63 -28.22 13.00
CA SER A 173 -17.50 -29.11 12.21
C SER A 173 -17.57 -28.56 10.78
N HIS A 174 -17.04 -29.30 9.84
CA HIS A 174 -17.13 -28.95 8.41
C HIS A 174 -18.37 -29.54 7.78
N PHE A 175 -19.09 -28.68 7.08
CA PHE A 175 -20.24 -29.07 6.30
C PHE A 175 -19.78 -29.52 4.90
N CYS A 176 -20.05 -30.74 4.52
CA CYS A 176 -19.75 -31.21 3.19
C CYS A 176 -20.77 -30.70 2.18
N ARG A 177 -20.38 -29.75 1.35
CA ARG A 177 -21.23 -29.14 0.32
C ARG A 177 -21.77 -30.16 -0.71
N ARG A 178 -21.13 -31.32 -0.85
CA ARG A 178 -21.54 -32.34 -1.83
C ARG A 178 -22.64 -33.27 -1.30
N CYS A 179 -22.60 -33.63 -0.04
CA CYS A 179 -23.56 -34.58 0.54
C CYS A 179 -24.41 -33.98 1.67
N ASN A 180 -24.26 -32.66 1.98
CA ASN A 180 -24.98 -31.92 3.01
C ASN A 180 -24.87 -32.53 4.42
N ARG A 181 -23.75 -33.17 4.75
CA ARG A 181 -23.50 -33.74 6.07
C ARG A 181 -22.43 -32.94 6.82
N TRP A 182 -22.63 -32.81 8.13
CA TRP A 182 -21.60 -32.35 9.04
C TRP A 182 -20.57 -33.46 9.28
N LEU A 183 -19.28 -33.06 9.33
CA LEU A 183 -18.13 -33.97 9.45
C LEU A 183 -17.38 -33.72 10.76
#